data_3fc607971ed9b422e2daf2276a6b156b
#
_entry.id   3fc607971ed9b422e2daf2276a6b156b
#
_cell.length_a   1.000
_cell.length_b   1.000
_cell.length_c   1.000
_cell.angle_alpha   90.00
_cell.angle_beta   90.00
_cell.angle_gamma   90.00
#
_symmetry.space_group_name_H-M   'P 1'
#
loop_
_entity.id
_entity.type
_entity.pdbx_description
1 polymer ?
#
loop_
_entity_poly.entity_id
_entity_poly.type
_entity_poly.pdbx_seq_one_letter_code
_entity_poly.pdbx_strand_id
1 'polypeptide(L)'
;LHKTRFHWLITCILLMMITGCGNDQRILERIGLTHTTSFDLMPGDKLMVTNSIPLAVGEGRRPREVLTSIADSSKGSKVDLARQTQLILVSGQMRNILFGTTLARRGFWDDIDTMVRDPSVSPRVRVTVVDGNAHDLLVKNYSNYLRTAQYIDRMMESETRFQSIPKVTLYEFTRDYYDDGIDPIAPIIKDIGEHVKVNGIALFRDDRYLMKIDDQEAIIFAMLSKDFKLGSLPMRLSKEEEAKEIVLFDSVISKRRIHATRVGRSSFKVNFEISITGSILEYMGDLKISKEEDRHALEGKIGEKITSRMETMLKDMQKHNVDSLGLGNEIKLIVPYKEWKAMDWRAVYPNVEIHCQTKVKIMHYGKFQ
;
A
#
# COMPACT_ATOMS: atom_id res chain seq x y z
N LEU A 1 -5.32 60.37 37.31
CA LEU A 1 -5.53 60.56 35.86
C LEU A 1 -4.67 59.60 35.01
N HIS A 2 -3.44 59.25 35.40
CA HIS A 2 -2.58 58.32 34.62
C HIS A 2 -2.97 56.84 34.76
N LYS A 3 -3.40 56.39 35.94
CA LYS A 3 -3.82 55.01 36.18
C LYS A 3 -5.13 54.64 35.47
N THR A 4 -6.09 55.57 35.39
CA THR A 4 -7.36 55.35 34.68
C THR A 4 -7.15 55.24 33.17
N ARG A 5 -6.28 56.03 32.58
CA ARG A 5 -5.93 55.92 31.13
C ARG A 5 -5.25 54.59 30.78
N PHE A 6 -4.41 54.12 31.66
CA PHE A 6 -3.74 52.80 31.50
C PHE A 6 -4.72 51.61 31.53
N HIS A 7 -5.68 51.66 32.45
CA HIS A 7 -6.72 50.58 32.50
C HIS A 7 -7.63 50.63 31.25
N TRP A 8 -7.97 51.81 30.76
CA TRP A 8 -8.72 51.94 29.50
C TRP A 8 -7.96 51.37 28.31
N LEU A 9 -6.67 51.58 28.22
CA LEU A 9 -5.81 51.06 27.17
C LEU A 9 -5.72 49.51 27.20
N ILE A 10 -5.57 48.95 28.40
CA ILE A 10 -5.58 47.47 28.56
C ILE A 10 -6.95 46.88 28.19
N THR A 11 -8.05 47.53 28.58
CA THR A 11 -9.39 47.07 28.24
C THR A 11 -9.66 47.11 26.73
N CYS A 12 -9.18 48.17 26.04
CA CYS A 12 -9.28 48.24 24.57
C CYS A 12 -8.43 47.16 23.88
N ILE A 13 -7.22 46.87 24.37
CA ILE A 13 -6.38 45.79 23.85
C ILE A 13 -7.02 44.42 24.09
N LEU A 14 -7.61 44.21 25.27
CA LEU A 14 -8.32 42.96 25.60
C LEU A 14 -9.57 42.79 24.71
N LEU A 15 -10.31 43.85 24.42
CA LEU A 15 -11.45 43.84 23.52
C LEU A 15 -11.05 43.55 22.05
N MET A 16 -9.89 44.06 21.61
CA MET A 16 -9.34 43.72 20.27
C MET A 16 -8.90 42.26 20.15
N MET A 17 -8.49 41.62 21.24
CA MET A 17 -8.15 40.17 21.23
C MET A 17 -9.38 39.26 21.15
N ILE A 18 -10.61 39.75 21.41
CA ILE A 18 -11.85 38.97 21.36
C ILE A 18 -12.43 38.92 19.94
N THR A 19 -11.99 39.76 19.01
CA THR A 19 -12.39 39.67 17.58
C THR A 19 -11.62 38.59 16.85
N GLY A 20 -11.61 37.39 17.41
CA GLY A 20 -11.05 36.19 16.77
C GLY A 20 -12.06 35.54 15.81
N CYS A 21 -11.61 35.30 14.59
CA CYS A 21 -12.11 34.34 13.60
C CYS A 21 -13.60 33.94 13.66
N GLY A 22 -14.50 34.85 13.34
CA GLY A 22 -15.94 34.58 13.41
C GLY A 22 -16.60 34.06 12.13
N ASN A 23 -15.90 33.96 10.99
CA ASN A 23 -16.58 33.79 9.70
C ASN A 23 -16.34 32.46 8.96
N ASP A 24 -15.67 31.47 9.56
CA ASP A 24 -15.45 30.17 8.90
C ASP A 24 -16.27 29.01 9.54
N GLN A 25 -17.44 29.32 10.09
CA GLN A 25 -18.35 28.30 10.60
C GLN A 25 -19.07 27.62 9.43
N ARG A 26 -18.65 26.40 9.09
CA ARG A 26 -19.32 25.57 8.11
C ARG A 26 -20.37 24.72 8.82
N ILE A 27 -21.62 24.87 8.42
CA ILE A 27 -22.75 24.07 8.91
C ILE A 27 -22.52 22.62 8.46
N LEU A 28 -22.42 21.68 9.40
CA LEU A 28 -22.06 20.28 9.11
C LEU A 28 -23.00 19.62 8.09
N GLU A 29 -24.28 19.97 8.11
CA GLU A 29 -25.30 19.46 7.19
C GLU A 29 -25.10 19.91 5.73
N ARG A 30 -24.29 20.96 5.51
CA ARG A 30 -23.95 21.47 4.18
C ARG A 30 -22.60 20.98 3.69
N ILE A 31 -21.90 20.14 4.46
CA ILE A 31 -20.58 19.62 4.11
C ILE A 31 -20.72 18.22 3.52
N GLY A 32 -20.22 18.05 2.31
CA GLY A 32 -20.01 16.76 1.67
C GLY A 32 -18.61 16.21 1.98
N LEU A 33 -18.50 15.36 3.00
CA LEU A 33 -17.22 14.75 3.38
C LEU A 33 -16.89 13.63 2.41
N THR A 34 -16.01 13.88 1.44
CA THR A 34 -15.54 12.85 0.51
C THR A 34 -14.81 11.76 1.29
N HIS A 35 -15.26 10.52 1.15
CA HIS A 35 -14.66 9.37 1.80
C HIS A 35 -13.65 8.64 0.91
N THR A 36 -13.98 8.46 -0.37
CA THR A 36 -13.13 7.80 -1.37
C THR A 36 -13.27 8.52 -2.69
N THR A 37 -12.14 8.74 -3.36
CA THR A 37 -12.06 9.27 -4.72
C THR A 37 -11.45 8.23 -5.63
N SER A 38 -12.01 8.03 -6.82
CA SER A 38 -11.41 7.21 -7.86
C SER A 38 -10.99 8.05 -9.07
N PHE A 39 -9.94 7.59 -9.75
CA PHE A 39 -9.37 8.20 -10.95
C PHE A 39 -9.19 7.14 -12.03
N ASP A 40 -9.72 7.40 -13.20
CA ASP A 40 -9.60 6.54 -14.37
C ASP A 40 -9.21 7.35 -15.61
N LEU A 41 -8.38 6.74 -16.45
CA LEU A 41 -7.99 7.32 -17.74
C LEU A 41 -9.08 7.08 -18.77
N MET A 42 -9.51 8.14 -19.41
CA MET A 42 -10.48 8.13 -20.50
C MET A 42 -9.80 8.41 -21.84
N PRO A 43 -10.46 8.10 -22.98
CA PRO A 43 -9.97 8.49 -24.29
C PRO A 43 -9.68 9.98 -24.38
N GLY A 44 -8.62 10.35 -25.11
CA GLY A 44 -8.18 11.74 -25.25
C GLY A 44 -7.44 12.28 -24.03
N ASP A 45 -6.83 11.39 -23.23
CA ASP A 45 -6.06 11.71 -22.03
C ASP A 45 -6.85 12.45 -20.93
N LYS A 46 -8.18 12.31 -20.96
CA LYS A 46 -9.06 12.86 -19.93
C LYS A 46 -9.10 11.98 -18.69
N LEU A 47 -9.42 12.59 -17.55
CA LEU A 47 -9.60 11.92 -16.28
C LEU A 47 -11.09 11.80 -15.96
N MET A 48 -11.55 10.61 -15.66
CA MET A 48 -12.83 10.38 -14.98
C MET A 48 -12.55 10.33 -13.48
N VAL A 49 -13.10 11.29 -12.76
CA VAL A 49 -12.97 11.39 -11.30
C VAL A 49 -14.31 11.15 -10.66
N THR A 50 -14.35 10.23 -9.70
CA THR A 50 -15.59 9.88 -8.98
C THR A 50 -15.39 10.02 -7.48
N ASN A 51 -16.26 10.78 -6.84
CA ASN A 51 -16.29 10.96 -5.39
C ASN A 51 -17.45 10.18 -4.77
N SER A 52 -17.18 9.44 -3.70
CA SER A 52 -18.19 8.82 -2.86
C SER A 52 -18.28 9.56 -1.53
N ILE A 53 -19.48 10.11 -1.27
CA ILE A 53 -19.80 10.95 -0.11
C ILE A 53 -20.82 10.21 0.74
N PRO A 54 -20.51 9.82 1.98
CA PRO A 54 -21.47 9.21 2.88
C PRO A 54 -22.51 10.24 3.30
N LEU A 55 -23.78 9.87 3.24
CA LEU A 55 -24.89 10.70 3.72
C LEU A 55 -25.37 10.18 5.07
N ALA A 56 -25.95 11.06 5.90
CA ALA A 56 -26.64 10.63 7.11
C ALA A 56 -27.82 9.71 6.72
N VAL A 57 -27.88 8.53 7.34
CA VAL A 57 -28.93 7.55 7.06
C VAL A 57 -30.24 8.03 7.74
N GLY A 58 -31.18 8.46 6.93
CA GLY A 58 -32.59 8.64 7.34
C GLY A 58 -33.44 7.59 6.62
N GLU A 59 -34.62 7.30 7.14
CA GLU A 59 -35.59 6.38 6.51
C GLU A 59 -35.85 6.81 5.06
N GLY A 60 -35.65 5.85 4.11
CA GLY A 60 -35.89 6.05 2.68
C GLY A 60 -34.80 6.82 1.90
N ARG A 61 -33.69 7.21 2.53
CA ARG A 61 -32.59 7.94 1.86
C ARG A 61 -31.46 7.01 1.38
N ARG A 62 -30.87 7.36 0.24
CA ARG A 62 -29.66 6.68 -0.24
C ARG A 62 -28.53 6.86 0.77
N PRO A 63 -27.77 5.80 1.11
CA PRO A 63 -26.74 5.87 2.15
C PRO A 63 -25.48 6.66 1.71
N ARG A 64 -25.39 7.02 0.42
CA ARG A 64 -24.28 7.77 -0.17
C ARG A 64 -24.72 8.55 -1.40
N GLU A 65 -24.03 9.64 -1.67
CA GLU A 65 -24.04 10.34 -2.94
C GLU A 65 -22.77 9.97 -3.71
N VAL A 66 -22.88 9.73 -5.01
CA VAL A 66 -21.76 9.45 -5.90
C VAL A 66 -21.79 10.48 -7.02
N LEU A 67 -20.73 11.25 -7.12
CA LEU A 67 -20.54 12.30 -8.11
C LEU A 67 -19.44 11.90 -9.07
N THR A 68 -19.63 12.10 -10.37
CA THR A 68 -18.63 11.77 -11.40
C THR A 68 -18.44 12.95 -12.36
N SER A 69 -17.19 13.23 -12.69
CA SER A 69 -16.81 14.25 -13.68
C SER A 69 -15.74 13.69 -14.62
N ILE A 70 -15.79 14.11 -15.89
CA ILE A 70 -14.75 13.85 -16.88
C ILE A 70 -14.15 15.20 -17.27
N ALA A 71 -12.86 15.38 -16.96
CA ALA A 71 -12.16 16.65 -17.17
C ALA A 71 -10.71 16.42 -17.63
N ASP A 72 -10.05 17.48 -18.03
CA ASP A 72 -8.65 17.45 -18.47
C ASP A 72 -7.66 17.42 -17.29
N SER A 73 -8.15 17.62 -16.05
CA SER A 73 -7.32 17.60 -14.85
C SER A 73 -8.14 17.32 -13.59
N SER A 74 -7.48 16.84 -12.54
CA SER A 74 -8.08 16.60 -11.22
C SER A 74 -8.64 17.88 -10.57
N LYS A 75 -8.02 19.04 -10.79
CA LYS A 75 -8.55 20.35 -10.34
C LYS A 75 -9.81 20.75 -11.12
N GLY A 76 -9.83 20.55 -12.43
CA GLY A 76 -11.01 20.77 -13.26
C GLY A 76 -12.20 19.93 -12.81
N SER A 77 -11.94 18.64 -12.55
CA SER A 77 -12.96 17.72 -12.00
C SER A 77 -13.54 18.20 -10.68
N LYS A 78 -12.71 18.74 -9.76
CA LYS A 78 -13.19 19.25 -8.46
C LYS A 78 -14.21 20.37 -8.62
N VAL A 79 -13.99 21.27 -9.59
CA VAL A 79 -14.95 22.35 -9.91
C VAL A 79 -16.25 21.80 -10.48
N ASP A 80 -16.18 20.84 -11.39
CA ASP A 80 -17.36 20.24 -12.00
C ASP A 80 -18.17 19.40 -11.00
N LEU A 81 -17.51 18.64 -10.14
CA LEU A 81 -18.17 17.87 -9.08
C LEU A 81 -18.88 18.79 -8.08
N ALA A 82 -18.28 19.95 -7.74
CA ALA A 82 -18.91 20.91 -6.83
C ALA A 82 -20.19 21.52 -7.40
N ARG A 83 -20.38 21.54 -8.71
CA ARG A 83 -21.60 22.03 -9.39
C ARG A 83 -22.72 20.99 -9.47
N GLN A 84 -22.43 19.72 -9.15
CA GLN A 84 -23.40 18.62 -9.21
C GLN A 84 -24.14 18.40 -7.89
N THR A 85 -23.74 19.06 -6.81
CA THR A 85 -24.30 18.88 -5.48
C THR A 85 -24.54 20.22 -4.78
N GLN A 86 -25.46 20.21 -3.85
CA GLN A 86 -25.68 21.35 -2.94
C GLN A 86 -24.68 21.38 -1.77
N LEU A 87 -23.87 20.33 -1.62
CA LEU A 87 -22.91 20.20 -0.53
C LEU A 87 -21.59 20.90 -0.85
N ILE A 88 -20.95 21.43 0.17
CA ILE A 88 -19.56 21.94 0.08
C ILE A 88 -18.63 20.74 0.18
N LEU A 89 -18.01 20.35 -0.93
CA LEU A 89 -17.12 19.19 -0.98
C LEU A 89 -15.81 19.44 -0.20
N VAL A 90 -15.53 18.57 0.77
CA VAL A 90 -14.34 18.63 1.63
C VAL A 90 -13.64 17.28 1.64
N SER A 91 -12.31 17.30 1.41
CA SER A 91 -11.47 16.09 1.34
C SER A 91 -10.88 15.66 2.69
N GLY A 92 -11.10 16.42 3.78
CA GLY A 92 -10.46 16.19 5.09
C GLY A 92 -10.77 14.84 5.76
N GLN A 93 -11.81 14.14 5.33
CA GLN A 93 -12.19 12.81 5.80
C GLN A 93 -11.93 11.70 4.77
N MET A 94 -11.22 12.02 3.69
CA MET A 94 -10.87 11.03 2.67
C MET A 94 -9.99 9.92 3.27
N ARG A 95 -10.33 8.68 2.96
CA ARG A 95 -9.67 7.47 3.45
C ARG A 95 -8.89 6.74 2.36
N ASN A 96 -9.44 6.72 1.14
CA ASN A 96 -8.85 5.99 0.03
C ASN A 96 -8.84 6.84 -1.24
N ILE A 97 -7.79 6.67 -2.02
CA ILE A 97 -7.67 7.09 -3.41
C ILE A 97 -7.51 5.81 -4.22
N LEU A 98 -8.36 5.64 -5.23
CA LEU A 98 -8.36 4.48 -6.10
C LEU A 98 -7.93 4.90 -7.50
N PHE A 99 -6.90 4.26 -8.04
CA PHE A 99 -6.44 4.47 -9.41
C PHE A 99 -6.74 3.25 -10.26
N GLY A 100 -7.49 3.42 -11.35
CA GLY A 100 -7.71 2.36 -12.34
C GLY A 100 -6.39 1.92 -12.99
N THR A 101 -6.29 0.63 -13.36
CA THR A 101 -5.07 0.03 -13.91
C THR A 101 -4.52 0.79 -15.11
N THR A 102 -5.39 1.28 -16.02
CA THR A 102 -4.95 2.00 -17.22
C THR A 102 -4.24 3.31 -16.87
N LEU A 103 -4.79 4.06 -15.92
CA LEU A 103 -4.18 5.30 -15.41
C LEU A 103 -2.87 4.98 -14.68
N ALA A 104 -2.87 3.96 -13.82
CA ALA A 104 -1.67 3.56 -13.10
C ALA A 104 -0.50 3.17 -14.03
N ARG A 105 -0.80 2.53 -15.17
CA ARG A 105 0.22 2.20 -16.20
C ARG A 105 0.73 3.41 -16.96
N ARG A 106 -0.11 4.41 -17.20
CA ARG A 106 0.30 5.68 -17.82
C ARG A 106 1.21 6.48 -16.89
N GLY A 107 0.90 6.48 -15.58
CA GLY A 107 1.44 7.33 -14.55
C GLY A 107 0.38 8.33 -14.05
N PHE A 108 0.44 8.67 -12.77
CA PHE A 108 -0.56 9.52 -12.09
C PHE A 108 0.08 10.53 -11.13
N TRP A 109 1.34 10.87 -11.34
CA TRP A 109 2.05 11.78 -10.44
C TRP A 109 1.38 13.15 -10.35
N ASP A 110 0.89 13.70 -11.46
CA ASP A 110 0.23 15.01 -11.47
C ASP A 110 -1.01 15.05 -10.57
N ASP A 111 -1.72 13.91 -10.47
CA ASP A 111 -2.88 13.77 -9.60
C ASP A 111 -2.44 13.66 -8.12
N ILE A 112 -1.39 12.89 -7.84
CA ILE A 112 -0.79 12.77 -6.50
C ILE A 112 -0.24 14.13 -6.05
N ASP A 113 0.54 14.84 -6.86
CA ASP A 113 1.12 16.15 -6.54
C ASP A 113 0.03 17.17 -6.21
N THR A 114 -1.07 17.16 -6.97
CA THR A 114 -2.24 18.01 -6.69
C THR A 114 -2.83 17.74 -5.31
N MET A 115 -2.90 16.46 -4.89
CA MET A 115 -3.43 16.10 -3.56
C MET A 115 -2.45 16.40 -2.44
N VAL A 116 -1.16 16.20 -2.66
CA VAL A 116 -0.09 16.52 -1.68
C VAL A 116 -0.07 18.02 -1.38
N ARG A 117 -0.35 18.84 -2.38
CA ARG A 117 -0.41 20.34 -2.22
C ARG A 117 -1.73 20.84 -1.64
N ASP A 118 -2.77 20.01 -1.56
CA ASP A 118 -4.05 20.40 -0.97
C ASP A 118 -4.03 20.17 0.55
N PRO A 119 -3.99 21.25 1.38
CA PRO A 119 -3.91 21.11 2.83
C PRO A 119 -5.15 20.44 3.46
N SER A 120 -6.25 20.33 2.71
CA SER A 120 -7.44 19.62 3.16
C SER A 120 -7.33 18.10 3.01
N VAL A 121 -6.34 17.59 2.24
CA VAL A 121 -6.12 16.17 2.03
C VAL A 121 -5.16 15.63 3.08
N SER A 122 -5.57 14.60 3.82
CA SER A 122 -4.70 13.98 4.82
C SER A 122 -3.57 13.21 4.15
N PRO A 123 -2.31 13.34 4.59
CA PRO A 123 -1.20 12.51 4.10
C PRO A 123 -1.37 11.01 4.43
N ARG A 124 -2.34 10.66 5.28
CA ARG A 124 -2.67 9.28 5.67
C ARG A 124 -3.71 8.61 4.77
N VAL A 125 -4.19 9.28 3.73
CA VAL A 125 -5.10 8.69 2.74
C VAL A 125 -4.39 7.52 2.06
N ARG A 126 -5.05 6.36 1.94
CA ARG A 126 -4.47 5.19 1.28
C ARG A 126 -4.46 5.37 -0.23
N VAL A 127 -3.35 4.99 -0.84
CA VAL A 127 -3.20 4.87 -2.30
C VAL A 127 -3.41 3.42 -2.69
N THR A 128 -4.30 3.15 -3.63
CA THR A 128 -4.69 1.79 -4.03
C THR A 128 -4.92 1.73 -5.53
N VAL A 129 -4.44 0.69 -6.18
CA VAL A 129 -4.73 0.39 -7.59
C VAL A 129 -5.94 -0.55 -7.67
N VAL A 130 -6.81 -0.32 -8.64
CA VAL A 130 -7.93 -1.22 -8.97
C VAL A 130 -7.57 -2.02 -10.22
N ASP A 131 -7.63 -3.35 -10.14
CA ASP A 131 -7.47 -4.22 -11.31
C ASP A 131 -8.72 -4.11 -12.20
N GLY A 132 -8.67 -3.13 -13.10
CA GLY A 132 -9.76 -2.69 -13.95
C GLY A 132 -10.02 -1.20 -13.79
N ASN A 133 -11.29 -0.84 -13.89
CA ASN A 133 -11.78 0.54 -13.78
C ASN A 133 -12.17 0.83 -12.32
N ALA A 134 -11.62 1.89 -11.75
CA ALA A 134 -11.84 2.24 -10.35
C ALA A 134 -13.23 2.89 -10.13
N HIS A 135 -13.75 3.59 -11.14
CA HIS A 135 -15.11 4.10 -11.15
C HIS A 135 -16.13 2.98 -11.00
N ASP A 136 -16.03 1.93 -11.84
CA ASP A 136 -17.00 0.83 -11.85
C ASP A 136 -17.04 0.13 -10.50
N LEU A 137 -15.88 -0.11 -9.88
CA LEU A 137 -15.79 -0.67 -8.55
C LEU A 137 -16.42 0.24 -7.49
N LEU A 138 -16.19 1.56 -7.56
CA LEU A 138 -16.65 2.52 -6.54
C LEU A 138 -18.17 2.79 -6.62
N VAL A 139 -18.74 2.85 -7.84
CA VAL A 139 -20.19 3.11 -8.02
C VAL A 139 -21.04 1.87 -7.73
N LYS A 140 -20.48 0.68 -7.88
CA LYS A 140 -21.19 -0.58 -7.64
C LYS A 140 -21.71 -0.68 -6.22
N ASN A 141 -22.91 -1.22 -6.07
CA ASN A 141 -23.51 -1.56 -4.79
C ASN A 141 -23.26 -3.04 -4.49
N TYR A 142 -22.59 -3.31 -3.39
CA TYR A 142 -22.38 -4.66 -2.89
C TYR A 142 -23.50 -4.98 -1.89
N SER A 143 -24.26 -6.04 -2.14
CA SER A 143 -25.51 -6.36 -1.43
C SER A 143 -25.40 -6.40 0.10
N ASN A 144 -24.25 -6.86 0.60
CA ASN A 144 -23.98 -7.00 2.03
C ASN A 144 -23.45 -5.71 2.69
N TYR A 145 -23.26 -4.62 1.94
CA TYR A 145 -22.62 -3.41 2.44
C TYR A 145 -23.36 -2.16 2.00
N LEU A 146 -23.79 -1.36 2.98
CA LEU A 146 -24.53 -0.12 2.72
C LEU A 146 -23.72 0.92 1.94
N ARG A 147 -22.39 0.92 2.09
CA ARG A 147 -21.48 1.92 1.50
C ARG A 147 -20.21 1.26 0.99
N THR A 148 -20.04 1.19 -0.30
CA THR A 148 -18.88 0.59 -0.96
C THR A 148 -17.56 1.22 -0.49
N ALA A 149 -17.48 2.54 -0.40
CA ALA A 149 -16.28 3.24 0.07
C ALA A 149 -15.85 2.81 1.49
N GLN A 150 -16.82 2.66 2.41
CA GLN A 150 -16.57 2.21 3.77
C GLN A 150 -16.19 0.72 3.83
N TYR A 151 -16.79 -0.09 2.98
CA TYR A 151 -16.45 -1.49 2.84
C TYR A 151 -14.98 -1.66 2.40
N ILE A 152 -14.56 -0.94 1.35
CA ILE A 152 -13.18 -0.94 0.87
C ILE A 152 -12.23 -0.51 2.00
N ASP A 153 -12.54 0.58 2.72
CA ASP A 153 -11.70 1.09 3.80
C ASP A 153 -11.47 0.05 4.91
N ARG A 154 -12.55 -0.60 5.37
CA ARG A 154 -12.48 -1.64 6.41
C ARG A 154 -11.73 -2.89 5.94
N MET A 155 -11.96 -3.31 4.69
CA MET A 155 -11.25 -4.43 4.08
C MET A 155 -9.75 -4.14 4.04
N MET A 156 -9.35 -2.98 3.51
CA MET A 156 -7.95 -2.56 3.43
C MET A 156 -7.30 -2.43 4.81
N GLU A 157 -8.04 -1.94 5.81
CA GLU A 157 -7.56 -1.89 7.19
C GLU A 157 -7.31 -3.28 7.77
N SER A 158 -8.22 -4.22 7.53
CA SER A 158 -8.11 -5.61 7.97
C SER A 158 -6.89 -6.28 7.33
N GLU A 159 -6.77 -6.23 6.00
CA GLU A 159 -5.67 -6.83 5.25
C GLU A 159 -4.30 -6.25 5.66
N THR A 160 -4.25 -4.94 5.90
CA THR A 160 -3.03 -4.28 6.39
C THR A 160 -2.69 -4.72 7.83
N ARG A 161 -3.69 -4.93 8.69
CA ARG A 161 -3.49 -5.39 10.07
C ARG A 161 -2.94 -6.80 10.11
N PHE A 162 -3.45 -7.69 9.25
CA PHE A 162 -2.95 -9.05 9.09
C PHE A 162 -1.67 -9.12 8.24
N GLN A 163 -1.16 -7.98 7.82
CA GLN A 163 0.05 -7.85 7.01
C GLN A 163 0.01 -8.65 5.68
N SER A 164 -1.20 -8.96 5.19
CA SER A 164 -1.40 -9.58 3.88
C SER A 164 -0.97 -8.65 2.75
N ILE A 165 -1.02 -7.34 3.00
CA ILE A 165 -0.57 -6.29 2.08
C ILE A 165 0.16 -5.16 2.85
N PRO A 166 1.06 -4.42 2.18
CA PRO A 166 1.66 -3.23 2.76
C PRO A 166 0.60 -2.13 2.96
N LYS A 167 0.76 -1.37 4.05
CA LYS A 167 0.06 -0.10 4.19
C LYS A 167 0.79 0.94 3.33
N VAL A 168 0.10 1.50 2.36
CA VAL A 168 0.64 2.57 1.52
C VAL A 168 -0.29 3.76 1.58
N THR A 169 0.21 4.86 2.08
CA THR A 169 -0.48 6.14 2.17
C THR A 169 0.08 7.13 1.16
N LEU A 170 -0.61 8.24 0.97
CA LEU A 170 -0.14 9.34 0.14
C LEU A 170 1.27 9.79 0.54
N TYR A 171 1.54 9.84 1.86
CA TYR A 171 2.87 10.18 2.37
C TYR A 171 3.94 9.15 1.97
N GLU A 172 3.66 7.85 2.18
CA GLU A 172 4.61 6.79 1.87
C GLU A 172 4.88 6.70 0.38
N PHE A 173 3.84 6.78 -0.46
CA PHE A 173 4.00 6.79 -1.91
C PHE A 173 4.83 7.99 -2.39
N THR A 174 4.55 9.19 -1.88
CA THR A 174 5.28 10.42 -2.21
C THR A 174 6.74 10.37 -1.74
N ARG A 175 6.98 9.85 -0.55
CA ARG A 175 8.34 9.67 -0.02
C ARG A 175 9.15 8.75 -0.94
N ASP A 176 8.60 7.61 -1.32
CA ASP A 176 9.30 6.61 -2.14
C ASP A 176 9.47 7.10 -3.59
N TYR A 177 8.54 7.92 -4.10
CA TYR A 177 8.67 8.57 -5.40
C TYR A 177 9.85 9.54 -5.48
N TYR A 178 10.12 10.30 -4.40
CA TYR A 178 11.24 11.26 -4.35
C TYR A 178 12.55 10.64 -3.88
N ASP A 179 12.53 9.43 -3.38
CA ASP A 179 13.73 8.73 -2.93
C ASP A 179 14.40 8.03 -4.12
N ASP A 180 15.66 8.38 -4.41
CA ASP A 180 16.45 7.84 -5.52
C ASP A 180 16.99 6.41 -5.27
N GLY A 181 16.63 5.75 -4.18
CA GLY A 181 17.07 4.41 -3.80
C GLY A 181 15.94 3.42 -3.51
N ILE A 182 14.69 3.78 -3.83
CA ILE A 182 13.53 2.89 -3.70
C ILE A 182 12.45 3.30 -4.70
N ASP A 183 11.70 2.36 -5.22
CA ASP A 183 10.55 2.62 -6.07
C ASP A 183 9.23 2.42 -5.30
N PRO A 184 8.18 3.25 -5.56
CA PRO A 184 6.90 3.16 -4.88
C PRO A 184 6.16 1.84 -5.12
N ILE A 185 5.24 1.53 -4.20
CA ILE A 185 4.31 0.41 -4.31
C ILE A 185 2.89 0.87 -4.01
N ALA A 186 1.89 0.07 -4.39
CA ALA A 186 0.52 0.22 -3.93
C ALA A 186 -0.20 -1.14 -3.89
N PRO A 187 -1.11 -1.38 -2.93
CA PRO A 187 -1.97 -2.56 -2.98
C PRO A 187 -2.87 -2.54 -4.21
N ILE A 188 -3.17 -3.73 -4.73
CA ILE A 188 -4.14 -3.91 -5.82
C ILE A 188 -5.39 -4.57 -5.24
N ILE A 189 -6.56 -4.03 -5.57
CA ILE A 189 -7.86 -4.65 -5.29
C ILE A 189 -8.60 -4.96 -6.58
N LYS A 190 -9.51 -5.93 -6.52
CA LYS A 190 -10.31 -6.38 -7.66
C LYS A 190 -11.75 -6.62 -7.27
N ASP A 191 -12.68 -6.22 -8.12
CA ASP A 191 -14.08 -6.67 -8.06
C ASP A 191 -14.17 -8.13 -8.53
N ILE A 192 -14.73 -9.00 -7.70
CA ILE A 192 -14.96 -10.41 -8.00
C ILE A 192 -16.47 -10.75 -8.01
N GLY A 193 -17.30 -9.78 -8.35
CA GLY A 193 -18.76 -9.93 -8.42
C GLY A 193 -19.44 -9.41 -7.15
N GLU A 194 -19.71 -10.24 -6.17
CA GLU A 194 -20.38 -9.84 -4.93
C GLU A 194 -19.44 -9.24 -3.87
N HIS A 195 -18.14 -9.35 -4.10
CA HIS A 195 -17.10 -8.91 -3.17
C HIS A 195 -15.97 -8.18 -3.89
N VAL A 196 -15.22 -7.42 -3.10
CA VAL A 196 -13.91 -6.92 -3.47
C VAL A 196 -12.86 -7.78 -2.77
N LYS A 197 -11.80 -8.15 -3.46
CA LYS A 197 -10.68 -8.87 -2.86
C LYS A 197 -9.37 -8.13 -3.11
N VAL A 198 -8.39 -8.33 -2.24
CA VAL A 198 -6.99 -7.98 -2.51
C VAL A 198 -6.48 -8.88 -3.63
N ASN A 199 -5.81 -8.29 -4.61
CA ASN A 199 -5.28 -8.98 -5.77
C ASN A 199 -3.76 -8.87 -5.91
N GLY A 200 -3.08 -8.42 -4.86
CA GLY A 200 -1.63 -8.34 -4.83
C GLY A 200 -1.09 -6.94 -4.59
N ILE A 201 0.14 -6.69 -5.05
CA ILE A 201 0.87 -5.43 -4.88
C ILE A 201 1.35 -4.96 -6.25
N ALA A 202 1.04 -3.72 -6.60
CA ALA A 202 1.59 -3.03 -7.76
C ALA A 202 2.96 -2.48 -7.40
N LEU A 203 3.96 -2.76 -8.22
CA LEU A 203 5.30 -2.17 -8.15
C LEU A 203 5.42 -1.12 -9.24
N PHE A 204 5.92 0.03 -8.85
CA PHE A 204 6.04 1.19 -9.73
C PHE A 204 7.50 1.47 -10.04
N ARG A 205 7.74 2.11 -11.18
CA ARG A 205 8.94 2.88 -11.44
C ARG A 205 8.51 4.32 -11.58
N ASP A 206 8.99 5.15 -10.68
CA ASP A 206 8.43 6.49 -10.47
C ASP A 206 6.94 6.40 -10.13
N ASP A 207 6.05 6.86 -10.99
CA ASP A 207 4.59 6.80 -10.84
C ASP A 207 3.90 5.80 -11.78
N ARG A 208 4.68 5.01 -12.54
CA ARG A 208 4.16 4.06 -13.52
C ARG A 208 4.14 2.64 -12.99
N TYR A 209 2.98 2.06 -12.94
CA TYR A 209 2.80 0.66 -12.59
C TYR A 209 3.39 -0.27 -13.66
N LEU A 210 4.41 -1.04 -13.31
CA LEU A 210 5.13 -1.92 -14.23
C LEU A 210 4.87 -3.40 -14.00
N MET A 211 4.89 -3.86 -12.74
CA MET A 211 4.73 -5.27 -12.44
C MET A 211 3.86 -5.51 -11.21
N LYS A 212 3.29 -6.68 -11.11
CA LYS A 212 2.44 -7.13 -10.03
C LYS A 212 3.15 -8.23 -9.23
N ILE A 213 3.07 -8.14 -7.92
CA ILE A 213 3.26 -9.27 -7.02
C ILE A 213 1.86 -9.84 -6.74
N ASP A 214 1.63 -11.09 -7.04
CA ASP A 214 0.34 -11.73 -6.80
C ASP A 214 0.02 -11.86 -5.31
N ASP A 215 -1.26 -11.97 -4.96
CA ASP A 215 -1.72 -12.05 -3.57
C ASP A 215 -1.07 -13.21 -2.80
N GLN A 216 -0.82 -14.35 -3.46
CA GLN A 216 -0.12 -15.49 -2.87
C GLN A 216 1.37 -15.25 -2.59
N GLU A 217 1.97 -14.28 -3.27
CA GLU A 217 3.38 -13.89 -3.10
C GLU A 217 3.55 -12.67 -2.19
N ALA A 218 2.47 -12.01 -1.80
CA ALA A 218 2.51 -10.78 -1.00
C ALA A 218 3.20 -10.98 0.37
N ILE A 219 3.03 -12.16 0.98
CA ILE A 219 3.72 -12.48 2.24
C ILE A 219 5.24 -12.65 2.04
N ILE A 220 5.67 -13.20 0.91
CA ILE A 220 7.11 -13.32 0.55
C ILE A 220 7.70 -11.93 0.36
N PHE A 221 6.98 -11.02 -0.35
CA PHE A 221 7.37 -9.63 -0.49
C PHE A 221 7.45 -8.93 0.87
N ALA A 222 6.49 -9.16 1.77
CA ALA A 222 6.49 -8.59 3.12
C ALA A 222 7.72 -9.03 3.93
N MET A 223 8.12 -10.32 3.86
CA MET A 223 9.31 -10.86 4.52
C MET A 223 10.61 -10.24 3.99
N LEU A 224 10.67 -9.93 2.68
CA LEU A 224 11.80 -9.24 2.06
C LEU A 224 11.82 -7.74 2.41
N SER A 225 10.64 -7.11 2.63
CA SER A 225 10.54 -5.69 2.89
C SER A 225 10.90 -5.31 4.32
N LYS A 226 10.49 -6.11 5.32
CA LYS A 226 10.67 -5.82 6.75
C LYS A 226 10.45 -7.05 7.63
N ASP A 227 10.70 -6.89 8.92
CA ASP A 227 10.26 -7.87 9.91
C ASP A 227 8.74 -8.05 9.82
N PHE A 228 8.31 -9.30 9.80
CA PHE A 228 6.93 -9.69 9.55
C PHE A 228 6.37 -10.51 10.72
N LYS A 229 5.09 -10.29 11.05
CA LYS A 229 4.38 -11.03 12.11
C LYS A 229 2.95 -11.33 11.67
N LEU A 230 2.44 -12.51 12.07
CA LEU A 230 1.06 -12.92 11.92
C LEU A 230 0.61 -13.13 10.47
N GLY A 231 1.16 -14.13 9.80
CA GLY A 231 0.67 -14.58 8.50
C GLY A 231 0.54 -16.08 8.41
N SER A 232 -0.24 -16.52 7.44
CA SER A 232 -0.39 -17.93 7.07
C SER A 232 0.14 -18.13 5.67
N LEU A 233 0.99 -19.13 5.49
CA LEU A 233 1.64 -19.42 4.23
C LEU A 233 1.31 -20.84 3.77
N PRO A 234 0.27 -21.00 2.95
CA PRO A 234 0.00 -22.29 2.30
C PRO A 234 1.06 -22.55 1.22
N MET A 235 1.64 -23.73 1.22
CA MET A 235 2.68 -24.09 0.26
C MET A 235 2.51 -25.52 -0.22
N ARG A 236 2.76 -25.75 -1.51
CA ARG A 236 3.04 -27.07 -2.05
C ARG A 236 4.55 -27.25 -2.08
N LEU A 237 5.05 -28.26 -1.39
CA LEU A 237 6.48 -28.56 -1.29
C LEU A 237 6.96 -29.45 -2.42
N SER A 238 6.11 -30.37 -2.91
CA SER A 238 6.44 -31.26 -4.03
C SER A 238 6.66 -30.51 -5.33
N LYS A 239 7.65 -30.95 -6.12
CA LYS A 239 7.92 -30.46 -7.48
C LYS A 239 7.03 -31.16 -8.53
N GLU A 240 6.57 -32.37 -8.23
CA GLU A 240 5.73 -33.18 -9.10
C GLU A 240 4.25 -32.91 -8.82
N GLU A 241 3.45 -32.76 -9.87
CA GLU A 241 2.01 -32.51 -9.74
C GLU A 241 1.25 -33.63 -9.04
N GLU A 242 1.73 -34.87 -9.18
CA GLU A 242 1.12 -36.08 -8.59
C GLU A 242 1.41 -36.23 -7.09
N ALA A 243 2.55 -35.72 -6.61
CA ALA A 243 2.91 -35.78 -5.20
C ALA A 243 2.27 -34.64 -4.43
N LYS A 244 1.26 -34.90 -3.61
CA LYS A 244 0.56 -33.92 -2.80
C LYS A 244 1.26 -33.66 -1.47
N GLU A 245 2.48 -33.11 -1.50
CA GLU A 245 3.10 -32.63 -0.26
C GLU A 245 2.71 -31.17 -0.03
N ILE A 246 1.78 -30.93 0.89
CA ILE A 246 1.20 -29.61 1.19
C ILE A 246 1.45 -29.29 2.66
N VAL A 247 1.81 -28.04 2.94
CA VAL A 247 1.93 -27.52 4.30
C VAL A 247 1.18 -26.20 4.42
N LEU A 248 0.41 -26.05 5.50
CA LEU A 248 -0.09 -24.76 5.96
C LEU A 248 0.76 -24.31 7.16
N PHE A 249 1.70 -23.39 6.86
CA PHE A 249 2.58 -22.80 7.85
C PHE A 249 1.95 -21.51 8.35
N ASP A 250 1.61 -21.44 9.63
CA ASP A 250 0.80 -20.39 10.25
C ASP A 250 1.53 -19.68 11.39
N SER A 251 0.94 -18.56 11.80
CA SER A 251 1.51 -17.70 12.86
C SER A 251 2.97 -17.34 12.58
N VAL A 252 3.25 -17.08 11.30
CA VAL A 252 4.59 -16.86 10.80
C VAL A 252 5.15 -15.55 11.36
N ILE A 253 6.32 -15.64 11.96
CA ILE A 253 7.13 -14.50 12.38
C ILE A 253 8.43 -14.58 11.62
N SER A 254 8.78 -13.56 10.86
CA SER A 254 10.07 -13.48 10.19
C SER A 254 10.88 -12.28 10.68
N LYS A 255 12.18 -12.47 10.75
CA LYS A 255 13.17 -11.42 10.99
C LYS A 255 14.09 -11.35 9.78
N ARG A 256 14.27 -10.15 9.28
CA ARG A 256 15.12 -9.85 8.13
C ARG A 256 16.43 -9.22 8.56
N ARG A 257 17.52 -9.67 7.95
CA ARG A 257 18.81 -8.96 7.94
C ARG A 257 19.23 -8.79 6.50
N ILE A 258 19.75 -7.61 6.17
CA ILE A 258 20.32 -7.32 4.87
C ILE A 258 21.78 -6.92 5.08
N HIS A 259 22.64 -7.45 4.24
CA HIS A 259 24.04 -7.08 4.19
C HIS A 259 24.41 -6.72 2.76
N ALA A 260 24.65 -5.44 2.52
CA ALA A 260 25.18 -4.95 1.25
C ALA A 260 26.69 -4.88 1.32
N THR A 261 27.37 -5.33 0.29
CA THR A 261 28.82 -5.26 0.15
C THR A 261 29.20 -4.75 -1.23
N ARG A 262 30.27 -3.99 -1.30
CA ARG A 262 30.83 -3.51 -2.56
C ARG A 262 31.87 -4.51 -3.06
N VAL A 263 31.68 -5.01 -4.28
CA VAL A 263 32.60 -5.98 -4.92
C VAL A 263 33.41 -5.37 -6.05
N GLY A 264 33.04 -4.17 -6.54
CA GLY A 264 33.75 -3.42 -7.58
C GLY A 264 33.31 -1.95 -7.58
N ARG A 265 33.80 -1.18 -8.57
CA ARG A 265 33.52 0.27 -8.61
C ARG A 265 32.02 0.59 -8.65
N SER A 266 31.26 -0.15 -9.45
CA SER A 266 29.79 -0.03 -9.56
C SER A 266 29.12 -1.41 -9.46
N SER A 267 29.75 -2.35 -8.77
CA SER A 267 29.25 -3.71 -8.59
C SER A 267 29.01 -3.97 -7.10
N PHE A 268 27.85 -4.47 -6.79
CA PHE A 268 27.39 -4.69 -5.42
C PHE A 268 26.81 -6.09 -5.27
N LYS A 269 26.92 -6.59 -4.06
CA LYS A 269 26.30 -7.84 -3.62
C LYS A 269 25.41 -7.57 -2.41
N VAL A 270 24.19 -8.09 -2.44
CA VAL A 270 23.23 -7.99 -1.35
C VAL A 270 22.84 -9.39 -0.90
N ASN A 271 23.01 -9.65 0.39
CA ASN A 271 22.61 -10.91 1.03
C ASN A 271 21.42 -10.65 1.93
N PHE A 272 20.34 -11.39 1.70
CA PHE A 272 19.18 -11.44 2.57
C PHE A 272 19.28 -12.67 3.48
N GLU A 273 19.26 -12.47 4.79
CA GLU A 273 19.13 -13.53 5.78
C GLU A 273 17.74 -13.42 6.43
N ILE A 274 16.90 -14.40 6.19
CA ILE A 274 15.53 -14.44 6.69
C ILE A 274 15.40 -15.58 7.68
N SER A 275 15.12 -15.24 8.94
CA SER A 275 14.83 -16.23 9.99
C SER A 275 13.33 -16.28 10.23
N ILE A 276 12.73 -17.44 10.05
CA ILE A 276 11.29 -17.64 10.11
C ILE A 276 10.97 -18.63 11.23
N THR A 277 10.01 -18.27 12.07
CA THR A 277 9.38 -19.17 13.04
C THR A 277 7.89 -19.22 12.79
N GLY A 278 7.27 -20.37 13.00
CA GLY A 278 5.84 -20.54 12.81
C GLY A 278 5.35 -21.89 13.33
N SER A 279 4.08 -22.16 13.11
CA SER A 279 3.41 -23.40 13.51
C SER A 279 2.89 -24.14 12.28
N ILE A 280 2.85 -25.46 12.33
CA ILE A 280 2.18 -26.26 11.31
C ILE A 280 0.73 -26.45 11.73
N LEU A 281 -0.21 -25.91 10.95
CA LEU A 281 -1.64 -26.18 11.12
C LEU A 281 -2.08 -27.43 10.35
N GLU A 282 -1.50 -27.64 9.17
CA GLU A 282 -1.81 -28.79 8.32
C GLU A 282 -0.53 -29.23 7.60
N TYR A 283 -0.31 -30.52 7.56
CA TYR A 283 0.71 -31.16 6.75
C TYR A 283 0.16 -32.42 6.10
N MET A 284 0.25 -32.49 4.80
CA MET A 284 -0.10 -33.65 3.97
C MET A 284 1.17 -34.11 3.27
N GLY A 285 1.82 -35.11 3.83
CA GLY A 285 3.05 -35.72 3.30
C GLY A 285 3.50 -36.87 4.18
N ASP A 286 4.63 -37.47 3.84
CA ASP A 286 5.10 -38.76 4.44
C ASP A 286 5.92 -38.56 5.73
N LEU A 287 6.33 -37.30 6.06
CA LEU A 287 7.15 -37.03 7.23
C LEU A 287 6.32 -37.10 8.52
N LYS A 288 6.85 -37.74 9.55
CA LYS A 288 6.26 -37.77 10.90
C LYS A 288 6.76 -36.60 11.71
N ILE A 289 6.04 -35.48 11.73
CA ILE A 289 6.47 -34.20 12.36
C ILE A 289 6.78 -34.35 13.85
N SER A 290 6.25 -35.40 14.51
CA SER A 290 6.59 -35.75 15.90
C SER A 290 8.06 -36.16 16.09
N LYS A 291 8.70 -36.69 15.04
CA LYS A 291 10.12 -37.04 15.05
C LYS A 291 10.97 -35.82 14.72
N GLU A 292 12.03 -35.64 15.46
CA GLU A 292 12.92 -34.48 15.31
C GLU A 292 13.59 -34.44 13.92
N GLU A 293 14.08 -35.57 13.44
CA GLU A 293 14.73 -35.70 12.13
C GLU A 293 13.77 -35.30 10.99
N ASP A 294 12.53 -35.83 11.00
CA ASP A 294 11.51 -35.51 10.01
C ASP A 294 11.08 -34.04 10.07
N ARG A 295 11.02 -33.46 11.29
CA ARG A 295 10.73 -32.04 11.49
C ARG A 295 11.82 -31.15 10.90
N HIS A 296 13.10 -31.49 11.15
CA HIS A 296 14.22 -30.75 10.54
C HIS A 296 14.25 -30.90 9.02
N ALA A 297 13.92 -32.08 8.49
CA ALA A 297 13.77 -32.26 7.04
C ALA A 297 12.67 -31.36 6.47
N LEU A 298 11.52 -31.25 7.15
CA LEU A 298 10.42 -30.36 6.76
C LEU A 298 10.81 -28.88 6.85
N GLU A 299 11.52 -28.45 7.92
CA GLU A 299 12.06 -27.10 8.06
C GLU A 299 12.98 -26.75 6.86
N GLY A 300 13.84 -27.69 6.44
CA GLY A 300 14.70 -27.55 5.27
C GLY A 300 13.89 -27.35 3.99
N LYS A 301 12.92 -28.22 3.70
CA LYS A 301 12.05 -28.11 2.52
C LYS A 301 11.29 -26.80 2.46
N ILE A 302 10.71 -26.35 3.59
CA ILE A 302 10.02 -25.06 3.69
C ILE A 302 10.99 -23.92 3.40
N GLY A 303 12.19 -23.94 4.00
CA GLY A 303 13.23 -22.93 3.80
C GLY A 303 13.68 -22.83 2.34
N GLU A 304 13.98 -23.96 1.69
CA GLU A 304 14.33 -24.00 0.27
C GLU A 304 13.22 -23.46 -0.63
N LYS A 305 11.96 -23.82 -0.35
CA LYS A 305 10.82 -23.34 -1.13
C LYS A 305 10.65 -21.83 -1.01
N ILE A 306 10.75 -21.28 0.20
CA ILE A 306 10.65 -19.83 0.44
C ILE A 306 11.83 -19.11 -0.22
N THR A 307 13.06 -19.61 -0.07
CA THR A 307 14.26 -19.04 -0.72
C THR A 307 14.09 -18.97 -2.23
N SER A 308 13.65 -20.07 -2.86
CA SER A 308 13.41 -20.10 -4.31
C SER A 308 12.37 -19.09 -4.77
N ARG A 309 11.26 -18.91 -4.00
CA ARG A 309 10.24 -17.89 -4.30
C ARG A 309 10.80 -16.47 -4.17
N MET A 310 11.60 -16.19 -3.13
CA MET A 310 12.28 -14.90 -2.96
C MET A 310 13.22 -14.59 -4.12
N GLU A 311 14.07 -15.54 -4.52
CA GLU A 311 15.00 -15.36 -5.62
C GLU A 311 14.29 -15.14 -6.96
N THR A 312 13.21 -15.87 -7.22
CA THR A 312 12.38 -15.67 -8.42
C THR A 312 11.79 -14.27 -8.44
N MET A 313 11.20 -13.83 -7.34
CA MET A 313 10.62 -12.48 -7.20
C MET A 313 11.67 -11.39 -7.43
N LEU A 314 12.83 -11.52 -6.81
CA LEU A 314 13.93 -10.54 -6.95
C LEU A 314 14.46 -10.47 -8.38
N LYS A 315 14.63 -11.61 -9.05
CA LYS A 315 15.00 -11.66 -10.47
C LYS A 315 13.96 -10.98 -11.37
N ASP A 316 12.68 -11.20 -11.11
CA ASP A 316 11.61 -10.55 -11.86
C ASP A 316 11.60 -9.03 -11.62
N MET A 317 11.83 -8.58 -10.39
CA MET A 317 11.97 -7.15 -10.07
C MET A 317 13.18 -6.53 -10.81
N GLN A 318 14.34 -7.20 -10.82
CA GLN A 318 15.53 -6.76 -11.55
C GLN A 318 15.27 -6.70 -13.06
N LYS A 319 14.60 -7.70 -13.63
CA LYS A 319 14.23 -7.75 -15.05
C LYS A 319 13.35 -6.56 -15.45
N HIS A 320 12.43 -6.14 -14.57
CA HIS A 320 11.58 -4.97 -14.79
C HIS A 320 12.25 -3.66 -14.38
N ASN A 321 13.45 -3.74 -13.80
CA ASN A 321 14.20 -2.62 -13.27
C ASN A 321 13.36 -1.79 -12.26
N VAL A 322 12.81 -2.48 -11.24
CA VAL A 322 11.96 -1.92 -10.19
C VAL A 322 12.53 -2.29 -8.84
N ASP A 323 13.05 -1.32 -8.09
CA ASP A 323 13.64 -1.50 -6.76
C ASP A 323 12.66 -1.13 -5.65
N SER A 324 11.52 -1.81 -5.58
CA SER A 324 10.51 -1.53 -4.53
C SER A 324 10.86 -2.12 -3.15
N LEU A 325 12.00 -2.78 -3.00
CA LEU A 325 12.54 -3.23 -1.71
C LEU A 325 13.57 -2.25 -1.14
N GLY A 326 13.99 -1.25 -1.93
CA GLY A 326 14.91 -0.22 -1.51
C GLY A 326 16.34 -0.71 -1.36
N LEU A 327 16.83 -1.58 -2.24
CA LEU A 327 18.24 -2.00 -2.24
C LEU A 327 19.18 -0.81 -2.46
N GLY A 328 18.75 0.19 -3.23
CA GLY A 328 19.48 1.45 -3.38
C GLY A 328 19.70 2.14 -2.04
N ASN A 329 18.75 2.09 -1.12
CA ASN A 329 18.90 2.67 0.22
C ASN A 329 19.94 1.91 1.05
N GLU A 330 20.04 0.59 0.92
CA GLU A 330 21.10 -0.20 1.56
C GLU A 330 22.48 0.13 0.96
N ILE A 331 22.56 0.36 -0.36
CA ILE A 331 23.81 0.75 -1.03
C ILE A 331 24.23 2.16 -0.63
N LYS A 332 23.30 3.11 -0.44
CA LYS A 332 23.60 4.46 0.07
C LYS A 332 24.36 4.44 1.40
N LEU A 333 24.17 3.41 2.23
CA LEU A 333 24.83 3.31 3.52
C LEU A 333 26.33 2.94 3.41
N ILE A 334 26.75 2.33 2.29
CA ILE A 334 28.11 1.81 2.10
C ILE A 334 28.91 2.56 1.05
N VAL A 335 28.33 3.56 0.38
CA VAL A 335 29.04 4.40 -0.59
C VAL A 335 29.02 5.87 -0.14
N PRO A 336 30.07 6.66 -0.44
CA PRO A 336 30.08 8.10 -0.16
C PRO A 336 28.96 8.83 -0.92
N TYR A 337 28.36 9.83 -0.31
CA TYR A 337 27.23 10.60 -0.90
C TYR A 337 27.55 11.15 -2.30
N LYS A 338 28.77 11.69 -2.52
CA LYS A 338 29.18 12.22 -3.83
C LYS A 338 29.18 11.11 -4.91
N GLU A 339 29.59 9.91 -4.53
CA GLU A 339 29.64 8.77 -5.44
C GLU A 339 28.22 8.27 -5.74
N TRP A 340 27.36 8.19 -4.72
CA TRP A 340 25.94 7.86 -4.93
C TRP A 340 25.26 8.82 -5.91
N LYS A 341 25.45 10.13 -5.71
CA LYS A 341 24.84 11.15 -6.60
C LYS A 341 25.38 11.16 -8.03
N ALA A 342 26.58 10.62 -8.24
CA ALA A 342 27.17 10.42 -9.58
C ALA A 342 26.80 9.06 -10.21
N MET A 343 26.18 8.18 -9.43
CA MET A 343 25.80 6.84 -9.87
C MET A 343 24.40 6.84 -10.47
N ASP A 344 24.24 6.23 -11.64
CA ASP A 344 22.91 5.88 -12.16
C ASP A 344 22.48 4.55 -11.52
N TRP A 345 21.71 4.63 -10.44
CA TRP A 345 21.21 3.45 -9.74
C TRP A 345 20.39 2.53 -10.65
N ARG A 346 19.61 3.09 -11.56
CA ARG A 346 18.78 2.31 -12.50
C ARG A 346 19.60 1.50 -13.49
N ALA A 347 20.82 1.95 -13.83
CA ALA A 347 21.75 1.18 -14.63
C ALA A 347 22.48 0.11 -13.81
N VAL A 348 22.67 0.32 -12.50
CA VAL A 348 23.37 -0.58 -11.59
C VAL A 348 22.47 -1.69 -11.06
N TYR A 349 21.24 -1.36 -10.64
CA TYR A 349 20.31 -2.28 -9.95
C TYR A 349 20.08 -3.62 -10.66
N PRO A 350 19.88 -3.69 -12.00
CA PRO A 350 19.68 -4.97 -12.68
C PRO A 350 20.85 -5.94 -12.57
N ASN A 351 22.06 -5.42 -12.26
CA ASN A 351 23.30 -6.19 -12.19
C ASN A 351 23.78 -6.44 -10.75
N VAL A 352 22.99 -6.05 -9.74
CA VAL A 352 23.30 -6.35 -8.35
C VAL A 352 23.19 -7.84 -8.11
N GLU A 353 24.25 -8.44 -7.56
CA GLU A 353 24.23 -9.84 -7.16
C GLU A 353 23.40 -10.00 -5.89
N ILE A 354 22.29 -10.74 -5.94
CA ILE A 354 21.39 -10.92 -4.81
C ILE A 354 21.36 -12.40 -4.41
N HIS A 355 21.57 -12.65 -3.12
CA HIS A 355 21.45 -13.97 -2.52
C HIS A 355 20.44 -13.96 -1.37
N CYS A 356 19.66 -15.01 -1.28
CA CYS A 356 18.71 -15.22 -0.19
C CYS A 356 19.09 -16.48 0.59
N GLN A 357 19.05 -16.39 1.91
CA GLN A 357 19.16 -17.53 2.80
C GLN A 357 18.02 -17.51 3.81
N THR A 358 17.25 -18.59 3.86
CA THR A 358 16.10 -18.72 4.76
C THR A 358 16.37 -19.82 5.79
N LYS A 359 16.21 -19.48 7.08
CA LYS A 359 16.22 -20.44 8.18
C LYS A 359 14.84 -20.53 8.76
N VAL A 360 14.27 -21.73 8.77
CA VAL A 360 12.93 -22.00 9.30
C VAL A 360 13.03 -22.78 10.58
N LYS A 361 12.16 -22.46 11.55
CA LYS A 361 11.98 -23.22 12.80
C LYS A 361 10.50 -23.41 13.07
N ILE A 362 10.09 -24.65 13.20
CA ILE A 362 8.73 -25.05 13.57
C ILE A 362 8.63 -25.01 15.10
N MET A 363 7.75 -24.16 15.61
CA MET A 363 7.55 -23.97 17.05
C MET A 363 6.48 -24.89 17.61
N HIS A 364 5.38 -25.05 16.88
CA HIS A 364 4.26 -25.91 17.25
C HIS A 364 3.75 -26.66 16.02
N TYR A 365 3.34 -27.89 16.22
CA TYR A 365 2.84 -28.76 15.14
C TYR A 365 1.55 -29.50 15.52
N GLY A 366 0.82 -29.00 16.52
CA GLY A 366 -0.39 -29.63 17.04
C GLY A 366 -0.12 -30.96 17.79
N LYS A 367 -1.20 -31.60 18.22
CA LYS A 367 -1.16 -32.99 18.70
C LYS A 367 -1.47 -33.93 17.52
N PHE A 368 -0.61 -33.96 16.52
CA PHE A 368 -0.70 -34.99 15.48
C PHE A 368 -0.05 -36.25 16.04
N GLN A 369 -0.85 -37.29 16.13
CA GLN A 369 -0.36 -38.64 16.44
C GLN A 369 0.19 -39.29 15.17
#